data_633b8685075113b6ec22793a1b0cf728
#
_entry.id   633b8685075113b6ec22793a1b0cf728
#
_cell.length_a   1.000
_cell.length_b   1.000
_cell.length_c   1.000
_cell.angle_alpha   90.00
_cell.angle_beta   90.00
_cell.angle_gamma   90.00
#
_symmetry.space_group_name_H-M   'P 1'
#
loop_
_entity.id
_entity.type
_entity.pdbx_description
1 polymer ?
#
loop_
_entity_poly.entity_id
_entity_poly.type
_entity_poly.pdbx_seq_one_letter_code
_entity_poly.pdbx_strand_id
1 'polypeptide(L)'
;MLATVALTAVLAMPVGTPAHILDPVVSGGYEHDGTSHYVGEHYVKAHEHIRQCIIWHESRDAYNANTGTGKFRGAYQLSRDMGVGAGWMIQRDLRKTMSATLAKEIGETLRATVVNKWHPYWQDYAFWLVWDKGNGKSHWNSVRWCFA
;
A
#
# COMPACT_ATOMS: atom_id res chain seq x y z
N MET A 1 22.74 -44.23 4.25
CA MET A 1 21.92 -43.27 3.47
C MET A 1 21.40 -42.19 4.44
N LEU A 2 21.97 -41.02 4.42
CA LEU A 2 21.56 -39.90 5.26
C LEU A 2 20.58 -39.04 4.45
N ALA A 3 19.33 -38.97 4.89
CA ALA A 3 18.32 -38.11 4.27
C ALA A 3 18.53 -36.67 4.75
N THR A 4 18.89 -35.78 3.82
CA THR A 4 18.99 -34.33 4.05
C THR A 4 17.58 -33.75 4.06
N VAL A 5 17.08 -33.38 5.23
CA VAL A 5 15.84 -32.63 5.36
C VAL A 5 16.16 -31.18 4.98
N ALA A 6 15.66 -30.74 3.82
CA ALA A 6 15.69 -29.35 3.43
C ALA A 6 14.73 -28.55 4.33
N LEU A 7 15.29 -27.77 5.24
CA LEU A 7 14.55 -26.81 6.05
C LEU A 7 14.21 -25.59 5.16
N THR A 8 12.99 -25.58 4.62
CA THR A 8 12.44 -24.40 3.97
C THR A 8 12.23 -23.32 5.03
N ALA A 9 13.14 -22.35 5.09
CA ALA A 9 12.98 -21.18 5.90
C ALA A 9 11.80 -20.37 5.32
N VAL A 10 10.64 -20.48 5.96
CA VAL A 10 9.58 -19.49 5.82
C VAL A 10 10.18 -18.20 6.34
N LEU A 11 10.47 -17.24 5.45
CA LEU A 11 10.81 -15.88 5.81
C LEU A 11 9.58 -15.29 6.53
N ALA A 12 9.54 -15.47 7.84
CA ALA A 12 8.64 -14.72 8.70
C ALA A 12 8.98 -13.26 8.49
N MET A 13 8.05 -12.49 7.90
CA MET A 13 8.15 -11.04 7.94
C MET A 13 8.40 -10.64 9.39
N PRO A 14 9.41 -9.81 9.68
CA PRO A 14 9.62 -9.35 11.04
C PRO A 14 8.32 -8.68 11.48
N VAL A 15 7.70 -9.21 12.52
CA VAL A 15 6.61 -8.55 13.23
C VAL A 15 7.26 -7.35 13.90
N GLY A 16 7.46 -6.30 13.10
CA GLY A 16 8.01 -5.04 13.56
C GLY A 16 6.97 -4.33 14.42
N THR A 17 7.44 -3.74 15.49
CA THR A 17 6.71 -2.75 16.28
C THR A 17 6.08 -1.68 15.36
N PRO A 18 5.02 -0.96 15.77
CA PRO A 18 4.35 0.08 14.98
C PRO A 18 5.28 1.07 14.27
N ALA A 19 6.49 1.28 14.78
CA ALA A 19 7.52 2.11 14.15
C ALA A 19 7.86 1.66 12.70
N HIS A 20 7.84 0.38 12.40
CA HIS A 20 8.14 -0.12 11.04
C HIS A 20 7.04 0.20 10.01
N ILE A 21 5.83 0.52 10.45
CA ILE A 21 4.75 0.98 9.56
C ILE A 21 5.10 2.35 8.98
N LEU A 22 5.90 3.10 9.72
CA LEU A 22 6.29 4.47 9.44
C LEU A 22 7.79 4.61 9.14
N ASP A 23 8.49 3.49 8.89
CA ASP A 23 9.89 3.60 8.49
C ASP A 23 9.97 4.64 7.38
N PRO A 24 10.78 5.70 7.55
CA PRO A 24 10.75 6.80 6.62
C PRO A 24 10.99 6.25 5.23
N VAL A 25 10.14 6.65 4.31
CA VAL A 25 10.47 6.56 2.88
C VAL A 25 11.73 7.38 2.75
N VAL A 26 12.88 6.72 2.89
CA VAL A 26 14.17 7.38 2.75
C VAL A 26 14.11 8.01 1.37
N SER A 27 14.27 9.32 1.34
CA SER A 27 14.44 10.09 0.11
C SER A 27 15.79 9.75 -0.52
N GLY A 28 15.90 8.53 -1.00
CA GLY A 28 17.09 7.91 -1.55
C GLY A 28 16.64 6.62 -2.17
N GLY A 29 16.08 6.74 -3.40
CA GLY A 29 16.05 5.66 -4.36
C GLY A 29 15.74 4.28 -3.78
N TYR A 30 14.45 3.97 -3.52
CA TYR A 30 14.04 2.65 -3.91
C TYR A 30 14.27 2.63 -5.42
N GLU A 31 15.25 1.88 -5.89
CA GLU A 31 15.29 1.46 -7.29
C GLU A 31 14.03 0.61 -7.48
N HIS A 32 12.98 1.30 -7.86
CA HIS A 32 11.67 0.71 -8.00
C HIS A 32 11.54 0.34 -9.46
N ASP A 33 11.48 -0.97 -9.74
CA ASP A 33 11.19 -1.48 -11.07
C ASP A 33 9.73 -1.20 -11.52
N GLY A 34 9.01 -0.38 -10.76
CA GLY A 34 7.62 0.00 -10.97
C GLY A 34 6.60 -1.03 -10.45
N THR A 35 7.03 -2.21 -9.94
CA THR A 35 6.09 -3.21 -9.42
C THR A 35 5.51 -2.82 -8.07
N SER A 36 4.31 -3.34 -7.75
CA SER A 36 3.67 -3.12 -6.46
C SER A 36 4.49 -3.69 -5.32
N HIS A 37 4.66 -2.93 -4.23
CA HIS A 37 5.23 -3.42 -2.98
C HIS A 37 4.29 -4.37 -2.23
N TYR A 38 3.00 -4.34 -2.55
CA TYR A 38 2.02 -5.28 -2.05
C TYR A 38 1.63 -6.28 -3.14
N VAL A 39 1.84 -7.56 -2.87
CA VAL A 39 1.49 -8.67 -3.77
C VAL A 39 0.64 -9.73 -3.06
N GLY A 40 -0.16 -9.30 -2.07
CA GLY A 40 -1.05 -10.17 -1.30
C GLY A 40 -2.36 -10.52 -2.04
N GLU A 41 -3.38 -10.93 -1.27
CA GLU A 41 -4.66 -11.46 -1.76
C GLU A 41 -5.38 -10.52 -2.76
N HIS A 42 -5.27 -9.21 -2.57
CA HIS A 42 -5.97 -8.22 -3.40
C HIS A 42 -5.21 -7.80 -4.65
N TYR A 43 -3.93 -8.22 -4.77
CA TYR A 43 -3.11 -7.91 -5.93
C TYR A 43 -3.63 -8.60 -7.18
N VAL A 44 -3.85 -7.83 -8.24
CA VAL A 44 -4.29 -8.35 -9.54
C VAL A 44 -3.22 -8.08 -10.59
N LYS A 45 -2.41 -9.09 -10.89
CA LYS A 45 -1.30 -8.97 -11.84
C LYS A 45 -1.73 -8.41 -13.20
N ALA A 46 -2.90 -8.79 -13.68
CA ALA A 46 -3.44 -8.28 -14.97
C ALA A 46 -3.75 -6.77 -14.93
N HIS A 47 -3.91 -6.17 -13.74
CA HIS A 47 -4.18 -4.74 -13.55
C HIS A 47 -2.96 -3.94 -13.13
N GLU A 48 -1.78 -4.56 -13.03
CA GLU A 48 -0.57 -3.87 -12.59
C GLU A 48 -0.18 -2.72 -13.51
N HIS A 49 -0.37 -2.87 -14.82
CA HIS A 49 -0.16 -1.79 -15.78
C HIS A 49 -1.09 -0.59 -15.57
N ILE A 50 -2.32 -0.83 -15.07
CA ILE A 50 -3.28 0.23 -14.69
C ILE A 50 -2.76 0.96 -13.46
N ARG A 51 -2.32 0.22 -12.44
CA ARG A 51 -1.73 0.81 -11.23
C ARG A 51 -0.53 1.69 -11.59
N GLN A 52 0.39 1.18 -12.41
CA GLN A 52 1.57 1.93 -12.87
C GLN A 52 1.19 3.21 -13.62
N CYS A 53 0.18 3.15 -14.47
CA CYS A 53 -0.34 4.34 -15.15
C CYS A 53 -0.91 5.36 -14.15
N ILE A 54 -1.72 4.91 -13.20
CA ILE A 54 -2.31 5.77 -12.18
C ILE A 54 -1.23 6.45 -11.34
N ILE A 55 -0.31 5.69 -10.76
CA ILE A 55 0.73 6.22 -9.88
C ILE A 55 1.66 7.20 -10.61
N TRP A 56 1.96 6.94 -11.88
CA TRP A 56 2.74 7.84 -12.71
C TRP A 56 2.03 9.18 -12.92
N HIS A 57 0.76 9.17 -13.22
CA HIS A 57 0.00 10.39 -13.48
C HIS A 57 -0.31 11.17 -12.20
N GLU A 58 -0.58 10.48 -11.09
CA GLU A 58 -0.91 11.12 -9.83
C GLU A 58 0.32 11.75 -9.14
N SER A 59 1.46 11.09 -9.16
CA SER A 59 2.61 11.51 -8.36
C SER A 59 3.99 11.37 -9.02
N ARG A 60 4.09 10.85 -10.25
CA ARG A 60 5.36 10.44 -10.86
C ARG A 60 6.09 9.40 -10.01
N ASP A 61 5.37 8.39 -9.52
CA ASP A 61 5.86 7.31 -8.65
C ASP A 61 6.41 7.78 -7.29
N ALA A 62 6.03 8.98 -6.84
CA ALA A 62 6.54 9.55 -5.60
C ALA A 62 5.65 9.17 -4.40
N TYR A 63 6.03 8.14 -3.63
CA TYR A 63 5.30 7.73 -2.42
C TYR A 63 5.25 8.80 -1.34
N ASN A 64 6.22 9.72 -1.30
CA ASN A 64 6.27 10.86 -0.39
C ASN A 64 5.58 12.11 -0.93
N ALA A 65 4.90 12.04 -2.08
CA ALA A 65 4.29 13.18 -2.72
C ALA A 65 3.31 13.91 -1.79
N ASN A 66 3.40 15.22 -1.84
CA ASN A 66 2.52 16.15 -1.12
C ASN A 66 2.21 17.30 -2.06
N THR A 67 0.96 17.44 -2.50
CA THR A 67 0.56 18.57 -3.32
C THR A 67 0.76 19.88 -2.56
N GLY A 68 1.00 20.98 -3.26
CA GLY A 68 1.25 22.29 -2.65
C GLY A 68 0.19 22.73 -1.64
N THR A 69 -1.06 22.28 -1.78
CA THR A 69 -2.15 22.54 -0.84
C THR A 69 -2.19 21.55 0.34
N GLY A 70 -1.44 20.43 0.28
CA GLY A 70 -1.50 19.35 1.25
C GLY A 70 -2.82 18.57 1.27
N LYS A 71 -3.71 18.79 0.30
CA LYS A 71 -5.01 18.15 0.22
C LYS A 71 -4.91 16.67 -0.19
N PHE A 72 -4.00 16.37 -1.13
CA PHE A 72 -3.77 15.03 -1.67
C PHE A 72 -2.34 14.60 -1.40
N ARG A 73 -2.14 13.33 -1.04
CA ARG A 73 -0.86 12.84 -0.52
C ARG A 73 -0.54 11.44 -1.00
N GLY A 74 0.76 11.17 -1.08
CA GLY A 74 1.32 9.87 -1.42
C GLY A 74 1.24 9.53 -2.89
N ALA A 75 1.63 8.31 -3.21
CA ALA A 75 1.76 7.83 -4.59
C ALA A 75 0.46 7.92 -5.40
N TYR A 76 -0.67 7.68 -4.75
CA TYR A 76 -2.01 7.65 -5.37
C TYR A 76 -2.82 8.91 -5.11
N GLN A 77 -2.22 9.95 -4.56
CA GLN A 77 -2.85 11.24 -4.25
C GLN A 77 -4.17 11.09 -3.48
N LEU A 78 -4.14 10.33 -2.40
CA LEU A 78 -5.31 10.14 -1.54
C LEU A 78 -5.58 11.38 -0.69
N SER A 79 -6.85 11.76 -0.57
CA SER A 79 -7.28 12.75 0.41
C SER A 79 -7.12 12.20 1.84
N ARG A 80 -7.20 13.08 2.84
CA ARG A 80 -7.16 12.67 4.25
C ARG A 80 -8.25 11.64 4.56
N ASP A 81 -9.47 11.88 4.14
CA ASP A 81 -10.60 11.00 4.43
C ASP A 81 -10.44 9.64 3.74
N MET A 82 -9.94 9.61 2.51
CA MET A 82 -9.61 8.36 1.84
C MET A 82 -8.50 7.60 2.56
N GLY A 83 -7.47 8.28 3.06
CA GLY A 83 -6.41 7.66 3.85
C GLY A 83 -6.95 7.04 5.14
N VAL A 84 -7.82 7.74 5.86
CA VAL A 84 -8.51 7.20 7.05
C VAL A 84 -9.37 6.00 6.68
N GLY A 85 -10.16 6.10 5.61
CA GLY A 85 -10.98 5.00 5.10
C GLY A 85 -10.15 3.77 4.73
N ALA A 86 -9.04 3.97 4.01
CA ALA A 86 -8.10 2.91 3.67
C ALA A 86 -7.48 2.25 4.92
N GLY A 87 -7.12 3.02 5.94
CA GLY A 87 -6.65 2.49 7.22
C GLY A 87 -7.68 1.57 7.89
N TRP A 88 -8.97 1.88 7.82
CA TRP A 88 -10.04 1.00 8.28
C TRP A 88 -10.18 -0.27 7.43
N MET A 89 -10.06 -0.15 6.11
CA MET A 89 -10.11 -1.30 5.21
C MET A 89 -8.95 -2.26 5.49
N ILE A 90 -7.73 -1.74 5.62
CA ILE A 90 -6.53 -2.51 5.95
C ILE A 90 -6.72 -3.22 7.30
N GLN A 91 -7.13 -2.51 8.34
CA GLN A 91 -7.36 -3.11 9.66
C GLN A 91 -8.35 -4.27 9.60
N ARG A 92 -9.45 -4.12 8.88
CA ARG A 92 -10.46 -5.16 8.72
C ARG A 92 -9.92 -6.37 7.98
N ASP A 93 -9.14 -6.14 6.94
CA ASP A 93 -8.56 -7.21 6.14
C ASP A 93 -7.48 -7.99 6.92
N LEU A 94 -6.60 -7.29 7.62
CA LEU A 94 -5.56 -7.88 8.46
C LEU A 94 -6.10 -8.79 9.57
N ARG A 95 -7.31 -8.55 10.07
CA ARG A 95 -7.98 -9.42 11.06
C ARG A 95 -8.22 -10.84 10.56
N LYS A 96 -8.16 -11.07 9.26
CA LYS A 96 -8.29 -12.41 8.67
C LYS A 96 -7.02 -13.26 8.84
N THR A 97 -5.86 -12.61 9.00
CA THR A 97 -4.54 -13.27 8.95
C THR A 97 -3.68 -13.03 10.18
N MET A 98 -4.07 -12.11 11.07
CA MET A 98 -3.34 -11.81 12.31
C MET A 98 -4.28 -11.54 13.48
N SER A 99 -3.72 -11.37 14.70
CA SER A 99 -4.51 -11.07 15.88
C SER A 99 -5.27 -9.75 15.74
N ALA A 100 -6.47 -9.68 16.33
CA ALA A 100 -7.29 -8.47 16.31
C ALA A 100 -6.57 -7.26 16.95
N THR A 101 -5.75 -7.52 17.97
CA THR A 101 -4.97 -6.47 18.65
C THR A 101 -3.93 -5.86 17.71
N LEU A 102 -3.13 -6.69 17.04
CA LEU A 102 -2.10 -6.21 16.10
C LEU A 102 -2.73 -5.51 14.89
N ALA A 103 -3.80 -6.08 14.31
CA ALA A 103 -4.52 -5.45 13.21
C ALA A 103 -5.09 -4.07 13.60
N LYS A 104 -5.59 -3.94 14.84
CA LYS A 104 -6.07 -2.66 15.38
C LYS A 104 -4.94 -1.64 15.49
N GLU A 105 -3.81 -2.03 16.08
CA GLU A 105 -2.64 -1.18 16.28
C GLU A 105 -2.10 -0.63 14.94
N ILE A 106 -1.96 -1.50 13.92
CA ILE A 106 -1.59 -1.10 12.57
C ILE A 106 -2.59 -0.11 12.00
N GLY A 107 -3.88 -0.43 12.06
CA GLY A 107 -4.92 0.42 11.50
C GLY A 107 -5.00 1.80 12.19
N GLU A 108 -4.84 1.86 13.51
CA GLU A 108 -4.80 3.12 14.27
C GLU A 108 -3.60 3.97 13.87
N THR A 109 -2.43 3.35 13.73
CA THR A 109 -1.20 4.04 13.30
C THR A 109 -1.36 4.62 11.90
N LEU A 110 -1.90 3.86 10.95
CA LEU A 110 -2.15 4.35 9.59
C LEU A 110 -3.13 5.53 9.60
N ARG A 111 -4.24 5.44 10.32
CA ARG A 111 -5.23 6.53 10.39
C ARG A 111 -4.70 7.79 11.09
N ALA A 112 -3.81 7.64 12.05
CA ALA A 112 -3.17 8.77 12.73
C ALA A 112 -2.11 9.46 11.89
N THR A 113 -1.64 8.82 10.81
CA THR A 113 -0.52 9.28 9.99
C THR A 113 -1.01 9.69 8.60
N VAL A 114 -0.45 10.76 8.07
CA VAL A 114 -0.74 11.19 6.69
C VAL A 114 -0.14 10.21 5.68
N VAL A 115 -0.87 9.93 4.58
CA VAL A 115 -0.56 8.86 3.64
C VAL A 115 0.86 8.93 3.06
N ASN A 116 1.36 10.11 2.75
CA ASN A 116 2.72 10.28 2.21
C ASN A 116 3.86 9.98 3.22
N LYS A 117 3.49 9.61 4.46
CA LYS A 117 4.41 9.09 5.49
C LYS A 117 4.25 7.59 5.71
N TRP A 118 3.29 6.95 5.05
CA TRP A 118 3.18 5.51 5.08
C TRP A 118 4.30 4.87 4.26
N HIS A 119 4.79 3.73 4.71
CA HIS A 119 5.67 2.92 3.88
C HIS A 119 4.99 2.57 2.55
N PRO A 120 5.71 2.49 1.41
CA PRO A 120 5.15 2.15 0.10
C PRO A 120 4.23 0.93 0.09
N TYR A 121 4.58 -0.12 0.84
CA TYR A 121 3.76 -1.31 1.01
C TYR A 121 2.31 -0.99 1.42
N TRP A 122 2.11 -0.09 2.39
CA TRP A 122 0.78 0.26 2.88
C TRP A 122 0.00 1.13 1.90
N GLN A 123 0.70 1.96 1.13
CA GLN A 123 0.06 2.75 0.09
C GLN A 123 -0.42 1.87 -1.06
N ASP A 124 0.39 0.89 -1.48
CA ASP A 124 0.00 -0.08 -2.50
C ASP A 124 -1.10 -1.02 -2.00
N TYR A 125 -1.03 -1.45 -0.74
CA TYR A 125 -2.11 -2.23 -0.14
C TYR A 125 -3.44 -1.46 -0.14
N ALA A 126 -3.42 -0.18 0.26
CA ALA A 126 -4.58 0.68 0.19
C ALA A 126 -5.11 0.80 -1.23
N PHE A 127 -4.22 1.01 -2.22
CA PHE A 127 -4.62 1.04 -3.63
C PHE A 127 -5.38 -0.22 -4.02
N TRP A 128 -4.84 -1.41 -3.77
CA TRP A 128 -5.47 -2.66 -4.19
C TRP A 128 -6.81 -2.92 -3.51
N LEU A 129 -6.95 -2.57 -2.23
CA LEU A 129 -8.23 -2.65 -1.52
C LEU A 129 -9.28 -1.71 -2.12
N VAL A 130 -8.90 -0.46 -2.39
CA VAL A 130 -9.81 0.55 -2.98
C VAL A 130 -10.09 0.22 -4.44
N TRP A 131 -9.11 -0.26 -5.19
CA TRP A 131 -9.28 -0.66 -6.59
C TRP A 131 -10.30 -1.78 -6.76
N ASP A 132 -10.30 -2.75 -5.86
CA ASP A 132 -11.26 -3.86 -5.81
C ASP A 132 -11.58 -4.42 -7.20
N LYS A 133 -10.55 -4.91 -7.91
CA LYS A 133 -10.68 -5.48 -9.27
C LYS A 133 -11.29 -4.53 -10.31
N GLY A 134 -11.23 -3.23 -10.06
CA GLY A 134 -11.78 -2.18 -10.93
C GLY A 134 -13.12 -1.59 -10.45
N ASN A 135 -13.73 -2.13 -9.39
CA ASN A 135 -14.98 -1.56 -8.83
C ASN A 135 -14.75 -0.15 -8.29
N GLY A 136 -13.56 0.13 -7.73
CA GLY A 136 -13.18 1.42 -7.17
C GLY A 136 -12.60 2.42 -8.17
N LYS A 137 -12.61 2.14 -9.48
CA LYS A 137 -12.01 2.99 -10.52
C LYS A 137 -12.44 4.46 -10.47
N SER A 138 -13.62 4.76 -9.96
CA SER A 138 -14.15 6.12 -9.84
C SER A 138 -13.32 7.04 -8.94
N HIS A 139 -12.50 6.48 -8.03
CA HIS A 139 -11.58 7.26 -7.20
C HIS A 139 -10.47 7.93 -8.02
N TRP A 140 -10.18 7.44 -9.23
CA TRP A 140 -9.16 7.96 -10.13
C TRP A 140 -9.74 8.46 -11.47
N ASN A 141 -10.92 9.06 -11.44
CA ASN A 141 -11.55 9.61 -12.65
C ASN A 141 -10.70 10.67 -13.35
N SER A 142 -9.82 11.38 -12.62
CA SER A 142 -8.85 12.32 -13.19
C SER A 142 -7.89 11.68 -14.19
N VAL A 143 -7.65 10.38 -14.08
CA VAL A 143 -6.74 9.58 -14.92
C VAL A 143 -7.44 8.38 -15.57
N ARG A 144 -8.74 8.55 -15.88
CA ARG A 144 -9.59 7.47 -16.42
C ARG A 144 -9.05 6.79 -17.68
N TRP A 145 -8.18 7.45 -18.45
CA TRP A 145 -7.53 6.85 -19.61
C TRP A 145 -6.59 5.70 -19.25
N CYS A 146 -6.17 5.57 -17.99
CA CYS A 146 -5.36 4.45 -17.55
C CYS A 146 -6.12 3.11 -17.58
N PHE A 147 -7.46 3.15 -17.55
CA PHE A 147 -8.32 1.98 -17.47
C PHE A 147 -9.54 2.04 -18.42
N ALA A 148 -9.45 2.91 -19.42
CA ALA A 148 -10.46 3.04 -20.45
C ALA A 148 -10.38 1.87 -21.47
#